data_8dfe69bbdb51e3db288c16737b261a56
#
_entry.id   8dfe69bbdb51e3db288c16737b261a56
#
_cell.length_a   1.000
_cell.length_b   1.000
_cell.length_c   1.000
_cell.angle_alpha   90.00
_cell.angle_beta   90.00
_cell.angle_gamma   90.00
#
_symmetry.space_group_name_H-M   'P 1'
#
loop_
_entity.id
_entity.type
_entity.pdbx_description
1 polymer ?
#
loop_
_entity_poly.entity_id
_entity_poly.type
_entity_poly.pdbx_seq_one_letter_code
_entity_poly.pdbx_strand_id
1 'polypeptide(L)'
;MYQAHGWFFADQDTHFSHMIEKNIKKGGPAAYQEPVRKKSLEFVSDYGVAVDIGANVGLWSRDLAIKFARVIAIEPVVEFQECLRRNVPMENIEVWPFALGTEDTTIDMIITEGNTGHSHINKDSVGSGKVEMKRLDS
;
A
#
# COMPACT_ATOMS: atom_id res chain seq x y z
N MET A 1 -3.05 9.15 12.08
CA MET A 1 -1.73 8.59 11.68
C MET A 1 -0.79 8.57 12.87
N TYR A 2 -0.10 7.47 13.11
CA TYR A 2 0.91 7.31 14.15
C TYR A 2 2.20 6.70 13.60
N GLN A 3 3.29 6.76 14.35
CA GLN A 3 4.58 6.21 13.94
C GLN A 3 5.02 5.08 14.87
N ALA A 4 5.47 3.96 14.30
CA ALA A 4 6.07 2.84 15.01
C ALA A 4 7.12 2.14 14.13
N HIS A 5 8.24 1.72 14.75
CA HIS A 5 9.29 0.93 14.07
C HIS A 5 9.85 1.56 12.79
N GLY A 6 9.87 2.90 12.69
CA GLY A 6 10.32 3.62 11.50
C GLY A 6 9.30 3.71 10.36
N TRP A 7 8.03 3.38 10.63
CA TRP A 7 6.92 3.46 9.71
C TRP A 7 5.80 4.35 10.23
N PHE A 8 5.08 5.01 9.32
CA PHE A 8 3.82 5.71 9.59
C PHE A 8 2.65 4.80 9.23
N PHE A 9 1.66 4.71 10.11
CA PHE A 9 0.44 3.91 9.95
C PHE A 9 -0.81 4.76 10.14
N ALA A 10 -1.92 4.33 9.55
CA ALA A 10 -3.24 4.89 9.84
C ALA A 10 -3.64 4.61 11.29
N ASP A 11 -4.40 5.52 11.92
CA ASP A 11 -4.74 5.39 13.35
C ASP A 11 -5.52 4.12 13.68
N GLN A 12 -6.35 3.67 12.75
CA GLN A 12 -7.14 2.45 12.91
C GLN A 12 -6.38 1.15 12.60
N ASP A 13 -5.15 1.21 12.10
CA ASP A 13 -4.35 0.01 11.86
C ASP A 13 -3.57 -0.41 13.12
N THR A 14 -3.63 -1.69 13.44
CA THR A 14 -2.79 -2.33 14.45
C THR A 14 -2.10 -3.57 13.91
N HIS A 15 -2.55 -4.08 12.76
CA HIS A 15 -2.05 -5.32 12.18
C HIS A 15 -0.62 -5.19 11.67
N PHE A 16 -0.36 -4.21 10.83
CA PHE A 16 0.96 -4.06 10.20
C PHE A 16 2.06 -3.72 11.21
N SER A 17 1.80 -2.81 12.14
CA SER A 17 2.74 -2.47 13.20
C SER A 17 3.08 -3.67 14.08
N HIS A 18 2.07 -4.49 14.43
CA HIS A 18 2.26 -5.72 15.20
C HIS A 18 3.07 -6.78 14.43
N MET A 19 2.79 -6.96 13.13
CA MET A 19 3.55 -7.90 12.28
C MET A 19 5.01 -7.49 12.14
N ILE A 20 5.31 -6.21 11.98
CA ILE A 20 6.68 -5.68 11.93
C ILE A 20 7.37 -5.88 13.29
N GLU A 21 6.72 -5.56 14.40
CA GLU A 21 7.24 -5.79 15.75
C GLU A 21 7.59 -7.27 15.96
N LYS A 22 6.71 -8.18 15.55
CA LYS A 22 6.95 -9.63 15.64
C LYS A 22 8.18 -10.08 14.85
N ASN A 23 8.41 -9.50 13.65
CA ASN A 23 9.60 -9.76 12.86
C ASN A 23 10.86 -9.29 13.58
N ILE A 24 10.86 -8.07 14.13
CA ILE A 24 11.99 -7.51 14.89
C ILE A 24 12.33 -8.40 16.11
N LYS A 25 11.31 -8.83 16.88
CA LYS A 25 11.49 -9.72 18.03
C LYS A 25 12.12 -11.08 17.66
N LYS A 26 11.96 -11.51 16.41
CA LYS A 26 12.61 -12.73 15.87
C LYS A 26 13.98 -12.48 15.27
N GLY A 27 14.53 -11.26 15.39
CA GLY A 27 15.81 -10.87 14.80
C GLY A 27 15.75 -10.53 13.30
N GLY A 28 14.54 -10.37 12.75
CA GLY A 28 14.32 -9.96 11.36
C GLY A 28 14.25 -8.44 11.19
N PRO A 29 14.12 -7.97 9.94
CA PRO A 29 14.03 -6.55 9.64
C PRO A 29 12.69 -5.94 10.04
N ALA A 30 12.66 -4.61 10.18
CA ALA A 30 11.44 -3.82 10.33
C ALA A 30 10.67 -3.74 8.99
N ALA A 31 10.21 -4.88 8.48
CA ALA A 31 9.57 -5.02 7.17
C ALA A 31 8.37 -5.97 7.23
N TYR A 32 7.45 -5.79 6.30
CA TYR A 32 6.28 -6.63 6.11
C TYR A 32 6.46 -7.51 4.87
N GLN A 33 6.17 -8.81 4.99
CA GLN A 33 6.25 -9.80 3.91
C GLN A 33 7.59 -9.83 3.14
N GLU A 34 8.69 -9.51 3.78
CA GLU A 34 10.01 -9.44 3.13
C GLU A 34 10.39 -10.72 2.38
N PRO A 35 10.20 -11.94 2.93
CA PRO A 35 10.56 -13.17 2.22
C PRO A 35 9.76 -13.35 0.92
N VAL A 36 8.47 -13.01 0.93
CA VAL A 36 7.59 -13.09 -0.25
C VAL A 36 8.05 -12.10 -1.31
N ARG A 37 8.30 -10.86 -0.92
CA ARG A 37 8.79 -9.80 -1.81
C ARG A 37 10.14 -10.14 -2.43
N LYS A 38 11.09 -10.62 -1.64
CA LYS A 38 12.39 -11.07 -2.16
C LYS A 38 12.23 -12.20 -3.18
N LYS A 39 11.37 -13.17 -2.89
CA LYS A 39 11.12 -14.29 -3.80
C LYS A 39 10.47 -13.82 -5.11
N SER A 40 9.53 -12.88 -5.04
CA SER A 40 8.90 -12.30 -6.24
C SER A 40 9.92 -11.60 -7.14
N LEU A 41 10.88 -10.90 -6.56
CA LEU A 41 11.91 -10.17 -7.31
C LEU A 41 12.92 -11.07 -8.03
N GLU A 42 13.05 -12.35 -7.65
CA GLU A 42 13.88 -13.32 -8.39
C GLU A 42 13.38 -13.58 -9.82
N PHE A 43 12.11 -13.30 -10.10
CA PHE A 43 11.49 -13.46 -11.42
C PHE A 43 11.51 -12.19 -12.27
N VAL A 44 12.03 -11.09 -11.73
CA VAL A 44 12.12 -9.81 -12.42
C VAL A 44 13.40 -9.74 -13.25
N SER A 45 13.25 -9.49 -14.55
CA SER A 45 14.38 -9.33 -15.48
C SER A 45 14.66 -7.88 -15.86
N ASP A 46 13.69 -6.97 -15.65
CA ASP A 46 13.79 -5.54 -15.93
C ASP A 46 13.27 -4.73 -14.74
N TYR A 47 14.07 -3.82 -14.25
CA TYR A 47 13.78 -2.93 -13.12
C TYR A 47 13.39 -1.50 -13.59
N GLY A 48 12.77 -1.36 -14.75
CA GLY A 48 12.29 -0.08 -15.28
C GLY A 48 11.14 0.49 -14.49
N VAL A 49 9.96 -0.14 -14.54
CA VAL A 49 8.73 0.32 -13.86
C VAL A 49 8.12 -0.79 -13.02
N ALA A 50 7.79 -0.45 -11.77
CA ALA A 50 6.94 -1.29 -10.93
C ALA A 50 5.58 -0.62 -10.70
N VAL A 51 4.52 -1.42 -10.65
CA VAL A 51 3.18 -0.97 -10.26
C VAL A 51 2.75 -1.71 -9.01
N ASP A 52 2.51 -0.97 -7.93
CA ASP A 52 2.06 -1.48 -6.63
C ASP A 52 0.57 -1.16 -6.48
N ILE A 53 -0.28 -2.18 -6.64
CA ILE A 53 -1.74 -2.04 -6.62
C ILE A 53 -2.26 -2.34 -5.22
N GLY A 54 -2.96 -1.38 -4.61
CA GLY A 54 -3.34 -1.45 -3.21
C GLY A 54 -2.14 -1.19 -2.30
N ALA A 55 -1.37 -0.15 -2.62
CA ALA A 55 -0.10 0.14 -1.98
C ALA A 55 -0.22 0.43 -0.48
N ASN A 56 -1.42 0.74 0.02
CA ASN A 56 -1.72 1.03 1.42
C ASN A 56 -0.73 2.08 1.97
N VAL A 57 -0.06 1.83 3.07
CA VAL A 57 0.93 2.74 3.66
C VAL A 57 2.34 2.59 3.04
N GLY A 58 2.49 1.87 1.94
CA GLY A 58 3.73 1.78 1.17
C GLY A 58 4.72 0.71 1.64
N LEU A 59 4.25 -0.34 2.31
CA LEU A 59 5.12 -1.40 2.85
C LEU A 59 5.89 -2.19 1.77
N TRP A 60 5.32 -2.33 0.58
CA TRP A 60 6.00 -2.86 -0.60
C TRP A 60 6.65 -1.76 -1.42
N SER A 61 5.96 -0.64 -1.62
CA SER A 61 6.42 0.49 -2.44
C SER A 61 7.81 0.98 -2.04
N ARG A 62 8.16 0.97 -0.75
CA ARG A 62 9.47 1.43 -0.26
C ARG A 62 10.63 0.61 -0.83
N ASP A 63 10.53 -0.72 -0.82
CA ASP A 63 11.55 -1.59 -1.40
C ASP A 63 11.55 -1.54 -2.92
N LEU A 64 10.37 -1.41 -3.53
CA LEU A 64 10.26 -1.24 -4.98
C LEU A 64 10.92 0.05 -5.44
N ALA A 65 10.73 1.16 -4.72
CA ALA A 65 11.35 2.44 -5.04
C ALA A 65 12.88 2.44 -4.91
N ILE A 66 13.44 1.56 -4.08
CA ILE A 66 14.90 1.36 -3.99
C ILE A 66 15.45 0.60 -5.22
N LYS A 67 14.65 -0.28 -5.81
CA LYS A 67 15.11 -1.24 -6.83
C LYS A 67 14.74 -0.82 -8.26
N PHE A 68 13.59 -0.20 -8.45
CA PHE A 68 13.06 0.16 -9.77
C PHE A 68 13.38 1.61 -10.11
N ALA A 69 13.52 1.90 -11.40
CA ALA A 69 13.72 3.26 -11.88
C ALA A 69 12.48 4.15 -11.61
N ARG A 70 11.28 3.57 -11.66
CA ARG A 70 10.02 4.25 -11.40
C ARG A 70 9.03 3.30 -10.69
N VAL A 71 8.27 3.84 -9.74
CA VAL A 71 7.18 3.11 -9.06
C VAL A 71 5.88 3.91 -9.22
N ILE A 72 4.81 3.21 -9.58
CA ILE A 72 3.44 3.72 -9.57
C ILE A 72 2.71 3.02 -8.44
N ALA A 73 2.40 3.74 -7.37
CA ALA A 73 1.67 3.22 -6.22
C ALA A 73 0.21 3.64 -6.31
N ILE A 74 -0.69 2.68 -6.44
CA ILE A 74 -2.13 2.93 -6.58
C ILE A 74 -2.81 2.65 -5.26
N GLU A 75 -3.35 3.72 -4.64
CA GLU A 75 -4.00 3.63 -3.33
C GLU A 75 -5.16 4.64 -3.24
N PRO A 76 -6.42 4.17 -3.11
CA PRO A 76 -7.58 5.06 -3.12
C PRO A 76 -7.81 5.83 -1.81
N VAL A 77 -7.33 5.34 -0.66
CA VAL A 77 -7.63 5.92 0.65
C VAL A 77 -6.66 7.04 0.99
N VAL A 78 -7.16 8.25 1.18
CA VAL A 78 -6.35 9.46 1.40
C VAL A 78 -5.40 9.32 2.60
N GLU A 79 -5.88 8.79 3.72
CA GLU A 79 -5.05 8.61 4.92
C GLU A 79 -3.88 7.63 4.67
N PHE A 80 -4.11 6.57 3.87
CA PHE A 80 -3.05 5.63 3.51
C PHE A 80 -2.04 6.26 2.56
N GLN A 81 -2.49 7.09 1.60
CA GLN A 81 -1.61 7.86 0.72
C GLN A 81 -0.71 8.82 1.52
N GLU A 82 -1.23 9.46 2.56
CA GLU A 82 -0.43 10.34 3.43
C GLU A 82 0.66 9.57 4.17
N CYS A 83 0.33 8.40 4.71
CA CYS A 83 1.30 7.49 5.31
C CYS A 83 2.34 7.04 4.28
N LEU A 84 1.90 6.63 3.08
CA LEU A 84 2.75 6.17 1.99
C LEU A 84 3.79 7.24 1.61
N ARG A 85 3.37 8.48 1.40
CA ARG A 85 4.29 9.59 1.05
C ARG A 85 5.34 9.84 2.13
N ARG A 86 5.01 9.63 3.40
CA ARG A 86 5.97 9.73 4.51
C ARG A 86 6.89 8.52 4.60
N ASN A 87 6.38 7.33 4.30
CA ASN A 87 7.14 6.08 4.35
C ASN A 87 8.09 5.93 3.15
N VAL A 88 7.76 6.55 2.02
CA VAL A 88 8.50 6.43 0.75
C VAL A 88 8.85 7.84 0.22
N PRO A 89 9.75 8.57 0.89
CA PRO A 89 10.10 9.94 0.50
C PRO A 89 11.11 9.96 -0.66
N MET A 90 10.90 9.16 -1.71
CA MET A 90 11.75 9.04 -2.88
C MET A 90 11.10 9.74 -4.08
N GLU A 91 11.92 10.32 -4.96
CA GLU A 91 11.44 11.09 -6.11
C GLU A 91 10.89 10.21 -7.26
N ASN A 92 11.26 8.93 -7.28
CA ASN A 92 10.88 7.99 -8.32
C ASN A 92 9.55 7.25 -8.07
N ILE A 93 8.75 7.70 -7.08
CA ILE A 93 7.41 7.15 -6.82
C ILE A 93 6.32 8.16 -7.16
N GLU A 94 5.29 7.68 -7.85
CA GLU A 94 4.05 8.40 -8.10
C GLU A 94 2.89 7.72 -7.36
N VAL A 95 2.10 8.50 -6.64
CA VAL A 95 0.92 7.97 -5.92
C VAL A 95 -0.33 8.33 -6.71
N TRP A 96 -1.02 7.32 -7.21
CA TRP A 96 -2.27 7.47 -7.96
C TRP A 96 -3.46 7.23 -7.04
N PRO A 97 -4.35 8.24 -6.87
CA PRO A 97 -5.36 8.26 -5.80
C PRO A 97 -6.68 7.61 -6.22
N PHE A 98 -6.67 6.40 -6.77
CA PHE A 98 -7.88 5.69 -7.19
C PHE A 98 -7.76 4.19 -6.96
N ALA A 99 -8.89 3.49 -6.95
CA ALA A 99 -8.95 2.05 -7.00
C ALA A 99 -8.87 1.55 -8.44
N LEU A 100 -8.42 0.33 -8.67
CA LEU A 100 -8.52 -0.34 -9.96
C LEU A 100 -9.71 -1.30 -9.98
N GLY A 101 -10.42 -1.31 -11.11
CA GLY A 101 -11.57 -2.15 -11.33
C GLY A 101 -11.91 -2.34 -12.80
N THR A 102 -13.12 -2.79 -13.06
CA THR A 102 -13.59 -3.13 -14.43
C THR A 102 -14.24 -1.97 -15.17
N GLU A 103 -14.50 -0.87 -14.48
CA GLU A 103 -15.18 0.32 -15.03
C GLU A 103 -14.69 1.61 -14.35
N ASP A 104 -14.84 2.72 -15.05
CA ASP A 104 -14.54 4.04 -14.52
C ASP A 104 -15.80 4.56 -13.80
N THR A 105 -15.76 4.60 -12.48
CA THR A 105 -16.90 4.98 -11.64
C THR A 105 -16.45 5.47 -10.26
N THR A 106 -17.40 5.85 -9.42
CA THR A 106 -17.16 6.13 -8.00
C THR A 106 -17.71 4.99 -7.16
N ILE A 107 -16.92 4.51 -6.22
CA ILE A 107 -17.25 3.41 -5.33
C ILE A 107 -17.13 3.82 -3.87
N ASP A 108 -17.79 3.09 -3.00
CA ASP A 108 -17.59 3.19 -1.56
C ASP A 108 -16.56 2.14 -1.09
N MET A 109 -15.66 2.55 -0.19
CA MET A 109 -14.70 1.65 0.46
C MET A 109 -15.07 1.42 1.90
N ILE A 110 -14.95 0.18 2.36
CA ILE A 110 -14.98 -0.17 3.78
C ILE A 110 -13.54 -0.25 4.27
N ILE A 111 -13.21 0.60 5.24
CA ILE A 111 -11.93 0.55 5.92
C ILE A 111 -12.05 -0.40 7.10
N THR A 112 -11.30 -1.49 7.08
CA THR A 112 -11.34 -2.48 8.15
C THR A 112 -10.51 -2.02 9.33
N GLU A 113 -11.19 -1.74 10.45
CA GLU A 113 -10.53 -1.36 11.70
C GLU A 113 -9.63 -2.50 12.21
N GLY A 114 -8.48 -2.16 12.70
CA GLY A 114 -7.46 -3.08 13.19
C GLY A 114 -6.60 -3.73 12.11
N ASN A 115 -7.11 -3.89 10.88
CA ASN A 115 -6.34 -4.43 9.76
C ASN A 115 -6.72 -3.74 8.45
N THR A 116 -6.08 -2.63 8.16
CA THR A 116 -6.35 -1.82 6.97
C THR A 116 -6.01 -2.53 5.66
N GLY A 117 -5.20 -3.58 5.70
CA GLY A 117 -4.93 -4.44 4.54
C GLY A 117 -6.14 -5.28 4.07
N HIS A 118 -7.18 -5.39 4.87
CA HIS A 118 -8.46 -6.03 4.51
C HIS A 118 -9.52 -5.04 4.04
N SER A 119 -9.19 -3.76 3.88
CA SER A 119 -10.12 -2.77 3.33
C SER A 119 -10.54 -3.17 1.91
N HIS A 120 -11.81 -3.01 1.58
CA HIS A 120 -12.40 -3.53 0.35
C HIS A 120 -13.55 -2.65 -0.15
N ILE A 121 -13.96 -2.89 -1.41
CA ILE A 121 -15.09 -2.21 -2.04
C ILE A 121 -16.39 -2.65 -1.34
N ASN A 122 -17.20 -1.65 -0.93
CA ASN A 122 -18.54 -1.89 -0.44
C ASN A 122 -19.51 -2.10 -1.61
N LYS A 123 -19.98 -3.33 -1.78
CA LYS A 123 -20.94 -3.67 -2.85
C LYS A 123 -22.38 -3.26 -2.53
N ASP A 124 -22.67 -2.95 -1.27
CA ASP A 124 -24.02 -2.64 -0.78
C ASP A 124 -24.30 -1.13 -0.63
N SER A 125 -23.45 -0.29 -1.20
CA SER A 125 -23.59 1.18 -1.35
C SER A 125 -23.81 2.04 -0.08
N VAL A 126 -23.42 1.58 1.09
CA VAL A 126 -23.43 2.38 2.33
C VAL A 126 -22.04 2.30 2.99
N GLY A 127 -21.07 3.02 2.46
CA GLY A 127 -19.69 2.99 2.94
C GLY A 127 -19.20 4.32 3.49
N SER A 128 -18.09 4.25 4.21
CA SER A 128 -17.49 5.39 4.93
C SER A 128 -16.62 6.34 4.08
N GLY A 129 -16.50 6.10 2.77
CA GLY A 129 -15.72 6.99 1.91
C GLY A 129 -15.85 6.68 0.43
N LYS A 130 -16.18 7.69 -0.36
CA LYS A 130 -16.22 7.59 -1.83
C LYS A 130 -14.83 7.74 -2.40
N VAL A 131 -14.44 6.81 -3.27
CA VAL A 131 -13.19 6.84 -4.02
C VAL A 131 -13.45 6.64 -5.51
N GLU A 132 -12.61 7.23 -6.35
CA GLU A 132 -12.62 6.93 -7.78
C GLU A 132 -12.13 5.51 -8.02
N MET A 133 -12.77 4.81 -8.94
CA MET A 133 -12.31 3.54 -9.52
C MET A 133 -12.06 3.74 -11.00
N LYS A 134 -10.94 3.25 -11.50
CA LYS A 134 -10.55 3.36 -12.91
C LYS A 134 -10.13 2.00 -13.46
N ARG A 135 -10.25 1.85 -14.77
CA ARG A 135 -9.63 0.72 -15.46
C ARG A 135 -8.14 0.99 -15.66
N LEU A 136 -7.32 -0.06 -15.62
CA LEU A 136 -5.88 0.08 -15.82
C LEU A 136 -5.53 0.44 -17.30
N ASP A 137 -6.41 0.08 -18.21
CA ASP A 137 -6.26 0.24 -19.66
C ASP A 137 -7.00 1.47 -20.23
N SER A 138 -7.48 2.33 -19.36
CA SER A 138 -8.20 3.56 -19.75
C SER A 138 -7.30 4.77 -19.90
#